data_7abc30a3659000233f325e1ffc80ecc5
#
_entry.id   7abc30a3659000233f325e1ffc80ecc5
#
_cell.length_a   1.000
_cell.length_b   1.000
_cell.length_c   1.000
_cell.angle_alpha   90.00
_cell.angle_beta   90.00
_cell.angle_gamma   90.00
#
_symmetry.space_group_name_H-M   'P 1'
#
loop_
_entity.id
_entity.type
_entity.pdbx_description
1 polymer ?
#
loop_
_entity_poly.entity_id
_entity_poly.type
_entity_poly.pdbx_seq_one_letter_code
_entity_poly.pdbx_strand_id
1 'polypeptide(L)'
;PLRKHEDVCVFYKKQPTYHPQMTQGEPYDKGIRKNQLSGSYGDFQPVHVSSDGERYPTDIIYVKTAESEGEVVHPTQKPIELGRYFVRTYSNPGDVILDNTFGSGSFLVAALMEGRNFIGIEKNEDVALFKKDDINYIDVAKRRLFLAWEGLDKKTKRHIAVTNLIKDFEER
;
A
#
# COMPACT_ATOMS: atom_id res chain seq x y z
N PRO A 1 1.87 28.35 3.28
CA PRO A 1 2.76 27.22 3.52
C PRO A 1 2.59 26.19 2.42
N LEU A 2 3.69 25.57 2.00
CA LEU A 2 3.63 24.45 1.04
C LEU A 2 3.03 23.22 1.72
N ARG A 3 2.06 22.58 1.05
CA ARG A 3 1.48 21.33 1.51
C ARG A 3 2.51 20.20 1.34
N LYS A 4 2.77 19.45 2.42
CA LYS A 4 3.76 18.36 2.44
C LYS A 4 3.15 17.00 2.76
N HIS A 5 1.84 16.90 2.84
CA HIS A 5 1.13 15.65 3.12
C HIS A 5 -0.11 15.52 2.26
N GLU A 6 -0.54 14.31 2.06
CA GLU A 6 -1.82 13.94 1.49
C GLU A 6 -2.59 13.12 2.53
N ASP A 7 -3.90 13.34 2.60
CA ASP A 7 -4.76 12.57 3.49
C ASP A 7 -5.26 11.33 2.75
N VAL A 8 -5.20 10.19 3.41
CA VAL A 8 -5.75 8.93 2.92
C VAL A 8 -6.87 8.49 3.84
N CYS A 9 -8.07 8.36 3.30
CA CYS A 9 -9.25 7.95 4.06
C CYS A 9 -9.54 6.47 3.82
N VAL A 10 -9.80 5.72 4.89
CA VAL A 10 -10.20 4.32 4.82
C VAL A 10 -11.68 4.21 5.15
N PHE A 11 -12.48 3.74 4.17
CA PHE A 11 -13.93 3.57 4.32
C PHE A 11 -14.27 2.08 4.38
N TYR A 12 -15.15 1.69 5.31
CA TYR A 12 -15.60 0.32 5.44
C TYR A 12 -17.03 0.23 5.98
N LYS A 13 -17.73 -0.82 5.59
CA LYS A 13 -19.08 -1.11 6.09
C LYS A 13 -19.04 -2.01 7.34
N LYS A 14 -18.05 -2.90 7.40
CA LYS A 14 -17.75 -3.79 8.54
C LYS A 14 -16.26 -3.71 8.80
N GLN A 15 -15.85 -3.97 10.05
CA GLN A 15 -14.41 -3.98 10.39
C GLN A 15 -13.61 -4.76 9.35
N PRO A 16 -12.66 -4.11 8.66
CA PRO A 16 -11.85 -4.78 7.65
C PRO A 16 -10.74 -5.63 8.29
N THR A 17 -10.10 -6.46 7.50
CA THR A 17 -8.78 -7.00 7.83
C THR A 17 -7.85 -5.84 8.19
N TYR A 18 -7.10 -5.99 9.28
CA TYR A 18 -6.13 -4.99 9.70
C TYR A 18 -4.87 -5.67 10.23
N HIS A 19 -3.78 -5.52 9.52
CA HIS A 19 -2.45 -5.97 9.90
C HIS A 19 -1.57 -4.73 10.14
N PRO A 20 -1.42 -4.28 11.40
CA PRO A 20 -0.60 -3.11 11.69
C PRO A 20 0.85 -3.37 11.28
N GLN A 21 1.44 -2.42 10.56
CA GLN A 21 2.85 -2.48 10.20
C GLN A 21 3.67 -1.98 11.40
N MET A 22 3.93 -2.90 12.36
CA MET A 22 4.65 -2.59 13.59
C MET A 22 6.06 -2.09 13.30
N THR A 23 6.54 -1.16 14.11
CA THR A 23 7.91 -0.65 14.08
C THR A 23 8.64 -1.02 15.36
N GLN A 24 9.96 -1.21 15.26
CA GLN A 24 10.79 -1.49 16.41
C GLN A 24 11.44 -0.22 16.94
N GLY A 25 11.19 0.12 18.17
CA GLY A 25 11.84 1.18 18.93
C GLY A 25 12.59 0.61 20.15
N GLU A 26 13.14 1.50 20.97
CA GLU A 26 13.80 1.06 22.20
C GLU A 26 12.79 0.45 23.20
N PRO A 27 13.11 -0.69 23.82
CA PRO A 27 12.31 -1.24 24.91
C PRO A 27 12.21 -0.26 26.08
N TYR A 28 11.11 -0.33 26.81
CA TYR A 28 10.97 0.46 28.03
C TYR A 28 10.15 -0.25 29.09
N ASP A 29 10.41 0.11 30.33
CA ASP A 29 9.59 -0.20 31.50
C ASP A 29 9.33 1.09 32.27
N LYS A 30 8.06 1.54 32.29
CA LYS A 30 7.59 2.73 33.01
C LYS A 30 7.03 2.40 34.38
N GLY A 31 7.08 1.14 34.78
CA GLY A 31 6.50 0.65 36.03
C GLY A 31 4.97 0.82 36.10
N ILE A 32 4.46 0.87 37.32
CA ILE A 32 3.03 1.07 37.57
C ILE A 32 2.69 2.56 37.47
N ARG A 33 1.82 2.93 36.53
CA ARG A 33 1.27 4.28 36.47
C ARG A 33 0.38 4.52 37.67
N LYS A 34 0.82 5.40 38.57
CA LYS A 34 0.02 5.91 39.69
C LYS A 34 -0.74 7.14 39.19
N ASN A 35 -2.08 7.12 39.34
CA ASN A 35 -2.98 8.27 39.09
C ASN A 35 -3.05 8.80 37.64
N GLN A 36 -3.76 8.11 36.77
CA GLN A 36 -4.42 8.76 35.66
C GLN A 36 -5.90 9.02 35.99
N LEU A 37 -6.11 9.74 37.09
CA LEU A 37 -7.43 10.26 37.41
C LEU A 37 -7.70 11.50 36.56
N SER A 38 -8.05 11.31 35.30
CA SER A 38 -8.78 12.33 34.59
C SER A 38 -10.25 11.97 34.66
N GLY A 39 -11.06 12.77 35.31
CA GLY A 39 -12.51 12.55 35.39
C GLY A 39 -13.21 12.49 34.03
N SER A 40 -12.47 12.79 32.94
CA SER A 40 -12.95 12.73 31.56
C SER A 40 -12.98 11.32 30.96
N TYR A 41 -12.22 10.36 31.50
CA TYR A 41 -12.10 9.02 30.93
C TYR A 41 -12.45 7.89 31.91
N GLY A 42 -13.01 8.23 33.07
CA GLY A 42 -13.35 7.27 34.13
C GLY A 42 -12.16 6.83 34.98
N ASP A 43 -12.40 5.90 35.89
CA ASP A 43 -11.39 5.36 36.79
C ASP A 43 -10.67 4.19 36.14
N PHE A 44 -9.35 4.29 36.02
CA PHE A 44 -8.49 3.23 35.51
C PHE A 44 -7.76 2.53 36.65
N GLN A 45 -7.75 1.20 36.63
CA GLN A 45 -6.90 0.44 37.53
C GLN A 45 -5.42 0.67 37.16
N PRO A 46 -4.53 0.82 38.17
CA PRO A 46 -3.10 0.94 37.90
C PRO A 46 -2.60 -0.30 37.13
N VAL A 47 -1.94 -0.06 35.99
CA VAL A 47 -1.38 -1.13 35.15
C VAL A 47 0.11 -0.92 35.02
N HIS A 48 0.86 -2.01 35.09
CA HIS A 48 2.28 -2.00 34.74
C HIS A 48 2.43 -1.78 33.24
N VAL A 49 3.19 -0.77 32.87
CA VAL A 49 3.39 -0.34 31.48
C VAL A 49 4.81 -0.63 31.05
N SER A 50 5.00 -1.68 30.27
CA SER A 50 6.25 -2.04 29.65
C SER A 50 6.05 -2.34 28.15
N SER A 51 7.12 -2.32 27.39
CA SER A 51 7.15 -2.70 25.99
C SER A 51 8.51 -3.24 25.64
N ASP A 52 8.54 -4.29 24.85
CA ASP A 52 9.76 -4.88 24.26
C ASP A 52 10.35 -4.05 23.10
N GLY A 53 9.71 -2.91 22.79
CA GLY A 53 10.10 -2.02 21.72
C GLY A 53 9.12 -1.99 20.55
N GLU A 54 8.19 -2.93 20.44
CA GLU A 54 7.17 -2.85 19.39
C GLU A 54 6.27 -1.62 19.54
N ARG A 55 6.01 -0.97 18.43
CA ARG A 55 5.16 0.22 18.33
C ARG A 55 4.15 0.04 17.22
N TYR A 56 2.90 0.34 17.51
CA TYR A 56 1.89 0.50 16.47
C TYR A 56 2.25 1.66 15.55
N PRO A 57 1.88 1.57 14.26
CA PRO A 57 2.04 2.68 13.34
C PRO A 57 1.24 3.89 13.83
N THR A 58 1.75 5.08 13.56
CA THR A 58 1.03 6.34 13.78
C THR A 58 0.14 6.64 12.57
N ASP A 59 -0.65 7.70 12.67
CA ASP A 59 -1.48 8.23 11.58
C ASP A 59 -0.68 8.95 10.49
N ILE A 60 0.63 9.13 10.70
CA ILE A 60 1.54 9.72 9.72
C ILE A 60 2.55 8.66 9.26
N ILE A 61 2.58 8.41 7.96
CA ILE A 61 3.59 7.58 7.32
C ILE A 61 4.43 8.43 6.36
N TYR A 62 5.72 8.14 6.29
CA TYR A 62 6.61 8.76 5.33
C TYR A 62 6.90 7.78 4.21
N VAL A 63 6.57 8.18 2.99
CA VAL A 63 6.90 7.45 1.76
C VAL A 63 7.61 8.41 0.81
N LYS A 64 8.69 7.94 0.20
CA LYS A 64 9.38 8.72 -0.84
C LYS A 64 8.47 8.87 -2.06
N THR A 65 8.70 9.91 -2.85
CA THR A 65 7.94 10.14 -4.09
C THR A 65 8.25 9.08 -5.15
N ALA A 66 7.38 8.98 -6.16
CA ALA A 66 7.51 7.97 -7.22
C ALA A 66 8.84 8.07 -8.00
N GLU A 67 9.43 9.26 -8.10
CA GLU A 67 10.73 9.49 -8.74
C GLU A 67 11.88 8.72 -8.07
N SER A 68 11.74 8.42 -6.77
CA SER A 68 12.73 7.62 -6.05
C SER A 68 12.72 6.13 -6.42
N GLU A 69 11.65 5.67 -7.07
CA GLU A 69 11.47 4.28 -7.50
C GLU A 69 11.84 4.07 -8.99
N GLY A 70 12.15 5.15 -9.72
CA GLY A 70 12.53 5.09 -11.12
C GLY A 70 11.78 6.09 -12.00
N GLU A 71 11.56 5.72 -13.25
CA GLU A 71 10.91 6.59 -14.23
C GLU A 71 9.45 6.84 -13.86
N VAL A 72 9.05 8.12 -13.92
CA VAL A 72 7.66 8.55 -13.73
C VAL A 72 7.01 8.75 -15.10
N VAL A 73 6.07 7.88 -15.42
CA VAL A 73 5.39 7.85 -16.72
C VAL A 73 3.96 8.40 -16.68
N HIS A 74 3.44 8.68 -15.48
CA HIS A 74 2.11 9.24 -15.27
C HIS A 74 2.20 10.49 -14.38
N PRO A 75 1.51 11.60 -14.71
CA PRO A 75 1.65 12.88 -13.98
C PRO A 75 1.34 12.80 -12.48
N THR A 76 0.46 11.89 -12.09
CA THR A 76 0.05 11.67 -10.69
C THR A 76 0.46 10.28 -10.20
N GLN A 77 1.54 9.73 -10.75
CA GLN A 77 2.04 8.40 -10.35
C GLN A 77 2.30 8.35 -8.84
N LYS A 78 1.69 7.38 -8.20
CA LYS A 78 1.94 7.12 -6.79
C LYS A 78 3.12 6.15 -6.61
N PRO A 79 3.87 6.25 -5.50
CA PRO A 79 4.91 5.28 -5.18
C PRO A 79 4.32 3.87 -4.99
N ILE A 80 5.03 2.86 -5.48
CA ILE A 80 4.65 1.46 -5.28
C ILE A 80 4.65 1.12 -3.78
N GLU A 81 5.64 1.64 -3.03
CA GLU A 81 5.74 1.35 -1.59
C GLU A 81 4.54 1.87 -0.79
N LEU A 82 3.93 2.98 -1.20
CA LEU A 82 2.66 3.45 -0.62
C LEU A 82 1.56 2.40 -0.81
N GLY A 83 1.43 1.89 -2.04
CA GLY A 83 0.47 0.82 -2.35
C GLY A 83 0.74 -0.45 -1.55
N ARG A 84 2.00 -0.86 -1.44
CA ARG A 84 2.41 -2.03 -0.66
C ARG A 84 2.05 -1.90 0.81
N TYR A 85 2.25 -0.72 1.40
CA TYR A 85 1.86 -0.44 2.78
C TYR A 85 0.36 -0.70 3.00
N PHE A 86 -0.51 -0.14 2.16
CA PHE A 86 -1.96 -0.32 2.29
C PHE A 86 -2.42 -1.74 1.98
N VAL A 87 -1.86 -2.37 0.96
CA VAL A 87 -2.16 -3.75 0.60
C VAL A 87 -1.81 -4.70 1.74
N ARG A 88 -0.64 -4.57 2.35
CA ARG A 88 -0.25 -5.37 3.53
C ARG A 88 -1.17 -5.12 4.72
N THR A 89 -1.55 -3.87 4.94
CA THR A 89 -2.33 -3.47 6.12
C THR A 89 -3.77 -3.97 6.04
N TYR A 90 -4.40 -3.94 4.87
CA TYR A 90 -5.85 -4.13 4.75
C TYR A 90 -6.26 -5.36 3.95
N SER A 91 -5.35 -6.25 3.62
CA SER A 91 -5.68 -7.49 2.90
C SER A 91 -4.80 -8.67 3.30
N ASN A 92 -5.22 -9.88 2.92
CA ASN A 92 -4.47 -11.10 3.07
C ASN A 92 -3.85 -11.53 1.72
N PRO A 93 -2.73 -12.30 1.72
CA PRO A 93 -2.25 -12.94 0.51
C PRO A 93 -3.36 -13.74 -0.18
N GLY A 94 -3.49 -13.58 -1.50
CA GLY A 94 -4.55 -14.18 -2.31
C GLY A 94 -5.83 -13.36 -2.44
N ASP A 95 -6.05 -12.34 -1.63
CA ASP A 95 -7.19 -11.42 -1.78
C ASP A 95 -7.12 -10.67 -3.12
N VAL A 96 -8.25 -10.09 -3.53
CA VAL A 96 -8.36 -9.30 -4.76
C VAL A 96 -8.37 -7.81 -4.44
N ILE A 97 -7.45 -7.07 -5.02
CA ILE A 97 -7.35 -5.62 -4.93
C ILE A 97 -7.97 -5.01 -6.20
N LEU A 98 -8.89 -4.09 -6.03
CA LEU A 98 -9.45 -3.31 -7.14
C LEU A 98 -8.82 -1.92 -7.18
N ASP A 99 -8.26 -1.55 -8.33
CA ASP A 99 -7.86 -0.18 -8.65
C ASP A 99 -8.64 0.28 -9.89
N ASN A 100 -9.61 1.15 -9.68
CA ASN A 100 -10.55 1.58 -10.72
C ASN A 100 -10.05 2.79 -11.54
N THR A 101 -8.84 3.25 -11.30
CA THR A 101 -8.18 4.37 -12.01
C THR A 101 -6.67 4.19 -11.96
N PHE A 102 -6.19 3.03 -12.42
CA PHE A 102 -4.84 2.58 -12.11
C PHE A 102 -3.72 3.42 -12.75
N GLY A 103 -3.99 4.24 -13.79
CA GLY A 103 -2.97 5.05 -14.46
C GLY A 103 -1.78 4.21 -14.92
N SER A 104 -0.59 4.46 -14.35
CA SER A 104 0.60 3.65 -14.61
C SER A 104 0.65 2.30 -13.87
N GLY A 105 -0.38 1.93 -13.10
CA GLY A 105 -0.51 0.64 -12.44
C GLY A 105 0.29 0.45 -11.14
N SER A 106 0.67 1.51 -10.45
CA SER A 106 1.49 1.40 -9.23
C SER A 106 0.85 0.52 -8.15
N PHE A 107 -0.46 0.67 -7.90
CA PHE A 107 -1.17 -0.14 -6.91
C PHE A 107 -1.41 -1.59 -7.38
N LEU A 108 -1.54 -1.82 -8.68
CA LEU A 108 -1.59 -3.18 -9.25
C LEU A 108 -0.25 -3.90 -9.06
N VAL A 109 0.86 -3.21 -9.33
CA VAL A 109 2.22 -3.72 -9.06
C VAL A 109 2.40 -3.99 -7.57
N ALA A 110 1.94 -3.10 -6.70
CA ALA A 110 2.00 -3.30 -5.26
C ALA A 110 1.21 -4.55 -4.82
N ALA A 111 -0.01 -4.75 -5.33
CA ALA A 111 -0.82 -5.92 -5.06
C ALA A 111 -0.10 -7.21 -5.49
N LEU A 112 0.45 -7.22 -6.70
CA LEU A 112 1.23 -8.32 -7.23
C LEU A 112 2.43 -8.65 -6.35
N MET A 113 3.23 -7.65 -5.98
CA MET A 113 4.44 -7.83 -5.15
C MET A 113 4.12 -8.38 -3.76
N GLU A 114 2.94 -8.08 -3.23
CA GLU A 114 2.48 -8.57 -1.93
C GLU A 114 1.67 -9.88 -2.03
N GLY A 115 1.63 -10.53 -3.20
CA GLY A 115 0.95 -11.82 -3.39
C GLY A 115 -0.57 -11.72 -3.40
N ARG A 116 -1.12 -10.60 -3.84
CA ARG A 116 -2.57 -10.41 -4.02
C ARG A 116 -2.91 -10.48 -5.50
N ASN A 117 -4.14 -10.92 -5.77
CA ASN A 117 -4.75 -10.77 -7.08
C ASN A 117 -5.21 -9.32 -7.26
N PHE A 118 -5.49 -8.90 -8.48
CA PHE A 118 -5.96 -7.55 -8.73
C PHE A 118 -6.91 -7.46 -9.92
N ILE A 119 -7.72 -6.40 -9.91
CA ILE A 119 -8.53 -5.94 -11.02
C ILE A 119 -8.17 -4.48 -11.23
N GLY A 120 -7.75 -4.15 -12.44
CA GLY A 120 -7.44 -2.77 -12.83
C GLY A 120 -8.43 -2.26 -13.85
N ILE A 121 -8.88 -1.01 -13.69
CA ILE A 121 -9.70 -0.30 -14.68
C ILE A 121 -8.98 1.01 -14.97
N GLU A 122 -8.77 1.30 -16.26
CA GLU A 122 -8.16 2.55 -16.70
C GLU A 122 -8.88 3.01 -17.98
N LYS A 123 -9.29 4.27 -17.99
CA LYS A 123 -9.96 4.88 -19.12
C LYS A 123 -9.02 5.10 -20.28
N ASN A 124 -7.75 5.27 -20.00
CA ASN A 124 -6.69 5.55 -20.96
C ASN A 124 -6.97 6.76 -21.85
N GLU A 125 -7.80 7.69 -21.35
CA GLU A 125 -8.04 8.96 -22.03
C GLU A 125 -6.92 9.95 -21.73
N ASP A 126 -6.52 10.63 -22.78
CA ASP A 126 -5.57 11.71 -22.68
C ASP A 126 -6.18 12.91 -21.99
N VAL A 127 -5.66 13.25 -20.83
CA VAL A 127 -5.83 14.59 -20.31
C VAL A 127 -4.86 15.47 -21.08
N ALA A 128 -5.37 16.22 -22.05
CA ALA A 128 -4.60 17.02 -23.03
C ALA A 128 -3.54 17.95 -22.41
N LEU A 129 -3.68 18.29 -21.11
CA LEU A 129 -2.73 19.11 -20.35
C LEU A 129 -1.40 18.41 -20.00
N PHE A 130 -1.31 17.07 -20.08
CA PHE A 130 -0.16 16.32 -19.63
C PHE A 130 0.43 15.39 -20.68
N LYS A 131 -0.15 15.37 -21.88
CA LYS A 131 0.31 14.50 -22.95
C LYS A 131 1.57 15.07 -23.58
N LYS A 132 2.70 14.40 -23.35
CA LYS A 132 3.93 14.63 -24.15
C LYS A 132 4.02 13.70 -25.35
N ASP A 133 3.44 12.49 -25.25
CA ASP A 133 3.49 11.44 -26.27
C ASP A 133 2.20 10.60 -26.22
N ASP A 134 1.98 9.77 -27.24
CA ASP A 134 0.87 8.79 -27.31
C ASP A 134 1.08 7.62 -26.34
N ILE A 135 1.07 7.90 -25.04
CA ILE A 135 1.29 6.89 -24.01
C ILE A 135 0.00 6.10 -23.78
N ASN A 136 0.08 4.79 -23.97
CA ASN A 136 -0.94 3.85 -23.54
C ASN A 136 -0.65 3.37 -22.12
N TYR A 137 -1.39 3.86 -21.14
CA TYR A 137 -1.19 3.50 -19.72
C TYR A 137 -1.48 2.03 -19.44
N ILE A 138 -2.36 1.40 -20.21
CA ILE A 138 -2.62 -0.04 -20.07
C ILE A 138 -1.36 -0.84 -20.44
N ASP A 139 -0.68 -0.49 -21.53
CA ASP A 139 0.56 -1.15 -21.93
C ASP A 139 1.71 -0.84 -20.96
N VAL A 140 1.78 0.37 -20.46
CA VAL A 140 2.73 0.75 -19.38
C VAL A 140 2.51 -0.13 -18.14
N ALA A 141 1.27 -0.24 -17.67
CA ALA A 141 0.95 -1.05 -16.50
C ALA A 141 1.25 -2.54 -16.73
N LYS A 142 0.91 -3.09 -17.90
CA LYS A 142 1.25 -4.47 -18.29
C LYS A 142 2.75 -4.71 -18.21
N ARG A 143 3.56 -3.83 -18.81
CA ARG A 143 5.03 -3.93 -18.77
C ARG A 143 5.56 -3.89 -17.33
N ARG A 144 5.07 -2.97 -16.51
CA ARG A 144 5.48 -2.87 -15.09
C ARG A 144 5.09 -4.12 -14.29
N LEU A 145 3.91 -4.65 -14.52
CA LEU A 145 3.44 -5.90 -13.91
C LEU A 145 4.30 -7.09 -14.33
N PHE A 146 4.65 -7.19 -15.62
CA PHE A 146 5.54 -8.24 -16.10
C PHE A 146 6.92 -8.20 -15.42
N LEU A 147 7.55 -7.03 -15.38
CA LEU A 147 8.85 -6.86 -14.72
C LEU A 147 8.77 -7.20 -13.21
N ALA A 148 7.70 -6.79 -12.56
CA ALA A 148 7.49 -7.14 -11.15
C ALA A 148 7.30 -8.65 -10.96
N TRP A 149 6.52 -9.31 -11.84
CA TRP A 149 6.31 -10.75 -11.81
C TRP A 149 7.61 -11.54 -11.94
N GLU A 150 8.47 -11.16 -12.88
CA GLU A 150 9.78 -11.80 -13.08
C GLU A 150 10.61 -11.78 -11.79
N GLY A 151 10.59 -10.67 -11.06
CA GLY A 151 11.32 -10.48 -9.80
C GLY A 151 10.72 -11.19 -8.59
N LEU A 152 9.51 -11.76 -8.67
CA LEU A 152 8.86 -12.39 -7.52
C LEU A 152 9.47 -13.76 -7.18
N ASP A 153 9.55 -14.02 -5.87
CA ASP A 153 9.89 -15.35 -5.36
C ASP A 153 8.75 -16.37 -5.55
N LYS A 154 9.10 -17.68 -5.50
CA LYS A 154 8.15 -18.77 -5.70
C LYS A 154 7.02 -18.81 -4.66
N LYS A 155 7.27 -18.35 -3.43
CA LYS A 155 6.27 -18.35 -2.36
C LYS A 155 5.19 -17.31 -2.65
N THR A 156 5.60 -16.10 -3.01
CA THR A 156 4.67 -15.01 -3.38
C THR A 156 3.85 -15.40 -4.61
N LYS A 157 4.47 -15.98 -5.64
CA LYS A 157 3.78 -16.46 -6.85
C LYS A 157 2.67 -17.47 -6.57
N ARG A 158 2.77 -18.30 -5.52
CA ARG A 158 1.73 -19.28 -5.16
C ARG A 158 0.41 -18.67 -4.67
N HIS A 159 0.43 -17.45 -4.16
CA HIS A 159 -0.77 -16.76 -3.69
C HIS A 159 -1.54 -16.08 -4.81
N ILE A 160 -0.94 -15.97 -5.97
CA ILE A 160 -1.53 -15.29 -7.11
C ILE A 160 -2.15 -16.37 -8.01
N ALA A 161 -3.44 -16.28 -8.24
CA ALA A 161 -4.08 -17.10 -9.26
C ALA A 161 -3.46 -16.74 -10.60
N VAL A 162 -2.73 -17.69 -11.20
CA VAL A 162 -2.14 -17.54 -12.54
C VAL A 162 -3.28 -17.53 -13.55
N THR A 163 -4.06 -16.48 -13.56
CA THR A 163 -5.08 -16.24 -14.56
C THR A 163 -4.54 -15.26 -15.59
N ASN A 164 -4.58 -15.64 -16.83
CA ASN A 164 -4.54 -14.84 -18.05
C ASN A 164 -3.45 -13.74 -18.20
N LEU A 165 -2.86 -13.20 -17.10
CA LEU A 165 -1.83 -12.17 -17.17
C LEU A 165 -0.58 -12.66 -17.95
N ILE A 166 -0.17 -13.89 -17.71
CA ILE A 166 1.01 -14.48 -18.37
C ILE A 166 0.70 -14.82 -19.82
N LYS A 167 -0.51 -15.32 -20.12
CA LYS A 167 -0.91 -15.62 -21.51
C LYS A 167 -0.86 -14.39 -22.40
N ASP A 168 -1.30 -13.24 -21.90
CA ASP A 168 -1.24 -11.98 -22.66
C ASP A 168 0.20 -11.48 -22.89
N PHE A 169 1.18 -11.90 -22.06
CA PHE A 169 2.58 -11.56 -22.22
C PHE A 169 3.38 -12.56 -23.08
N GLU A 170 3.00 -13.84 -23.12
CA GLU A 170 3.67 -14.87 -23.89
C GLU A 170 3.27 -14.88 -25.38
N GLU A 171 2.13 -14.28 -25.74
CA GLU A 171 1.64 -14.19 -27.12
C GLU A 171 2.15 -12.94 -27.89
N ARG A 172 3.10 -12.17 -27.34
CA ARG A 172 3.75 -10.99 -27.97
C ARG A 172 5.26 -11.16 -28.05
#